data_dd537e7540696ab9e82e14f90c58f6ef
#
_entry.id   dd537e7540696ab9e82e14f90c58f6ef
#
_cell.length_a   1.000
_cell.length_b   1.000
_cell.length_c   1.000
_cell.angle_alpha   90.00
_cell.angle_beta   90.00
_cell.angle_gamma   90.00
#
_symmetry.space_group_name_H-M   'P 1'
#
loop_
_entity.id
_entity.type
_entity.pdbx_description
1 polymer ?
#
loop_
_entity_poly.entity_id
_entity_poly.type
_entity_poly.pdbx_seq_one_letter_code
_entity_poly.pdbx_strand_id
1 'polypeptide(L)'
;MNIPYLGEFAAIFTAICWSLSALAFTSSSRLIGSQQVNRMRVLIGFLALLVINWIVFGTPLPVQNSSGTWLWLLLSGIVGLAIGDTYLYKVYQISGPRIGMLLQGMNPIFGTLITWIFLGETLSLQQILGMLLTLGGIGWVVSGQRDARMGDSPN
;
A
#
# COMPACT_ATOMS: atom_id res chain seq x y z
N MET A 1 11.18 -28.16 -8.07
CA MET A 1 10.35 -28.66 -6.97
C MET A 1 9.07 -27.82 -6.94
N ASN A 2 7.95 -28.36 -7.49
CA ASN A 2 6.67 -27.68 -7.38
C ASN A 2 6.11 -28.01 -5.99
N ILE A 3 6.24 -27.08 -5.07
CA ILE A 3 5.57 -27.19 -3.76
C ILE A 3 4.14 -26.75 -4.01
N PRO A 4 3.15 -27.67 -3.90
CA PRO A 4 1.75 -27.27 -4.04
C PRO A 4 1.42 -26.24 -2.97
N TYR A 5 0.64 -25.22 -3.35
CA TYR A 5 0.20 -24.13 -2.47
C TYR A 5 1.29 -23.16 -1.97
N LEU A 6 2.49 -23.12 -2.58
CA LEU A 6 3.55 -22.19 -2.19
C LEU A 6 3.09 -20.72 -2.32
N GLY A 7 2.31 -20.42 -3.36
CA GLY A 7 1.76 -19.09 -3.59
C GLY A 7 0.79 -18.65 -2.49
N GLU A 8 -0.08 -19.56 -2.07
CA GLU A 8 -1.06 -19.33 -1.01
C GLU A 8 -0.39 -19.10 0.35
N PHE A 9 0.62 -19.90 0.68
CA PHE A 9 1.41 -19.69 1.90
C PHE A 9 2.16 -18.36 1.86
N ALA A 10 2.77 -18.01 0.72
CA ALA A 10 3.44 -16.74 0.55
C ALA A 10 2.46 -15.55 0.68
N ALA A 11 1.25 -15.67 0.14
CA ALA A 11 0.21 -14.64 0.27
C ALA A 11 -0.23 -14.43 1.72
N ILE A 12 -0.47 -15.52 2.47
CA ILE A 12 -0.83 -15.45 3.89
C ILE A 12 0.30 -14.82 4.69
N PHE A 13 1.54 -15.26 4.49
CA PHE A 13 2.71 -14.70 5.16
C PHE A 13 2.86 -13.19 4.88
N THR A 14 2.70 -12.79 3.62
CA THR A 14 2.74 -11.38 3.21
C THR A 14 1.65 -10.57 3.91
N ALA A 15 0.42 -11.09 4.01
CA ALA A 15 -0.68 -10.42 4.69
C ALA A 15 -0.41 -10.21 6.18
N ILE A 16 0.19 -11.20 6.85
CA ILE A 16 0.61 -11.09 8.25
C ILE A 16 1.70 -10.02 8.40
N CYS A 17 2.76 -10.07 7.59
CA CYS A 17 3.84 -9.08 7.61
C CYS A 17 3.30 -7.66 7.35
N TRP A 18 2.38 -7.51 6.41
CA TRP A 18 1.76 -6.23 6.10
C TRP A 18 0.97 -5.67 7.29
N SER A 19 0.16 -6.52 7.94
CA SER A 19 -0.62 -6.15 9.12
C SER A 19 0.26 -5.70 10.29
N LEU A 20 1.33 -6.44 10.57
CA LEU A 20 2.30 -6.08 11.60
C LEU A 20 3.03 -4.76 11.27
N SER A 21 3.39 -4.56 10.00
CA SER A 21 4.00 -3.31 9.53
C SER A 21 3.08 -2.12 9.72
N ALA A 22 1.78 -2.25 9.44
CA ALA A 22 0.80 -1.17 9.64
C ALA A 22 0.70 -0.77 11.12
N LEU A 23 0.74 -1.73 12.05
CA LEU A 23 0.78 -1.46 13.49
C LEU A 23 2.06 -0.73 13.90
N ALA A 24 3.22 -1.21 13.43
CA ALA A 24 4.52 -0.59 13.73
C ALA A 24 4.59 0.83 13.17
N PHE A 25 4.18 1.05 11.92
CA PHE A 25 4.16 2.39 11.30
C PHE A 25 3.17 3.33 11.96
N THR A 26 2.03 2.83 12.45
CA THR A 26 1.09 3.64 13.23
C THR A 26 1.74 4.15 14.51
N SER A 27 2.35 3.26 15.27
CA SER A 27 3.03 3.62 16.53
C SER A 27 4.17 4.60 16.27
N SER A 28 5.03 4.30 15.30
CA SER A 28 6.16 5.17 14.93
C SER A 28 5.69 6.54 14.43
N SER A 29 4.65 6.60 13.61
CA SER A 29 4.12 7.86 13.08
C SER A 29 3.52 8.77 14.16
N ARG A 30 3.00 8.19 15.24
CA ARG A 30 2.53 8.94 16.40
C ARG A 30 3.67 9.53 17.23
N LEU A 31 4.82 8.86 17.27
CA LEU A 31 5.99 9.29 18.05
C LEU A 31 6.84 10.34 17.33
N ILE A 32 7.18 10.10 16.07
CA ILE A 32 8.14 10.93 15.31
C ILE A 32 7.55 11.63 14.10
N GLY A 33 6.25 11.44 13.83
CA GLY A 33 5.54 12.03 12.71
C GLY A 33 5.61 11.20 11.42
N SER A 34 4.56 11.32 10.60
CA SER A 34 4.37 10.54 9.38
C SER A 34 5.48 10.75 8.34
N GLN A 35 5.94 11.98 8.16
CA GLN A 35 7.01 12.30 7.20
C GLN A 35 8.34 11.65 7.56
N GLN A 36 8.72 11.66 8.85
CA GLN A 36 9.99 11.07 9.29
C GLN A 36 9.97 9.55 9.11
N VAL A 37 8.85 8.91 9.48
CA VAL A 37 8.68 7.47 9.28
C VAL A 37 8.79 7.10 7.81
N ASN A 38 8.13 7.86 6.91
CA ASN A 38 8.21 7.59 5.48
C ASN A 38 9.63 7.75 4.94
N ARG A 39 10.33 8.83 5.30
CA ARG A 39 11.73 9.05 4.87
C ARG A 39 12.64 7.91 5.30
N MET A 40 12.55 7.50 6.58
CA MET A 40 13.36 6.40 7.09
C MET A 40 13.04 5.08 6.40
N ARG A 41 11.74 4.76 6.20
CA ARG A 41 11.34 3.55 5.50
C ARG A 41 11.86 3.51 4.07
N VAL A 42 11.70 4.61 3.32
CA VAL A 42 12.16 4.69 1.93
C VAL A 42 13.69 4.55 1.87
N LEU A 43 14.42 5.21 2.76
CA LEU A 43 15.88 5.11 2.81
C LEU A 43 16.35 3.69 3.13
N ILE A 44 15.79 3.09 4.19
CA ILE A 44 16.15 1.72 4.60
C ILE A 44 15.77 0.73 3.50
N GLY A 45 14.57 0.86 2.91
CA GLY A 45 14.12 0.01 1.81
C GLY A 45 15.01 0.14 0.58
N PHE A 46 15.41 1.36 0.23
CA PHE A 46 16.34 1.60 -0.88
C PHE A 46 17.71 0.95 -0.64
N LEU A 47 18.29 1.13 0.54
CA LEU A 47 19.58 0.51 0.89
C LEU A 47 19.49 -1.03 0.90
N ALA A 48 18.42 -1.58 1.45
CA ALA A 48 18.19 -3.02 1.45
C ALA A 48 18.08 -3.58 0.03
N LEU A 49 17.32 -2.90 -0.84
CA LEU A 49 17.19 -3.30 -2.25
C LEU A 49 18.50 -3.19 -3.03
N LEU A 50 19.31 -2.16 -2.76
CA LEU A 50 20.67 -2.05 -3.35
C LEU A 50 21.53 -3.26 -2.99
N VAL A 51 21.55 -3.64 -1.70
CA VAL A 51 22.34 -4.76 -1.22
C VAL A 51 21.84 -6.08 -1.81
N ILE A 52 20.52 -6.31 -1.79
CA ILE A 52 19.92 -7.52 -2.36
C ILE A 52 20.21 -7.62 -3.86
N ASN A 53 20.04 -6.52 -4.59
CA ASN A 53 20.29 -6.50 -6.03
C ASN A 53 21.77 -6.76 -6.34
N TRP A 54 22.67 -6.21 -5.54
CA TRP A 54 24.11 -6.48 -5.68
C TRP A 54 24.45 -7.97 -5.44
N ILE A 55 23.88 -8.57 -4.41
CA ILE A 55 24.13 -10.00 -4.08
C ILE A 55 23.55 -10.92 -5.16
N VAL A 56 22.35 -10.64 -5.66
CA VAL A 56 21.64 -11.51 -6.60
C VAL A 56 22.12 -11.34 -8.03
N PHE A 57 22.34 -10.11 -8.47
CA PHE A 57 22.64 -9.77 -9.88
C PHE A 57 24.06 -9.25 -10.10
N GLY A 58 24.87 -9.11 -9.06
CA GLY A 58 26.25 -8.58 -9.16
C GLY A 58 26.33 -7.07 -9.46
N THR A 59 25.20 -6.39 -9.62
CA THR A 59 25.13 -4.93 -9.87
C THR A 59 24.18 -4.27 -8.89
N PRO A 60 24.54 -3.14 -8.27
CA PRO A 60 23.67 -2.48 -7.29
C PRO A 60 22.42 -1.84 -7.92
N LEU A 61 22.50 -1.45 -9.20
CA LEU A 61 21.40 -0.83 -9.94
C LEU A 61 21.20 -1.52 -11.28
N PRO A 62 19.94 -1.64 -11.76
CA PRO A 62 19.62 -2.20 -13.08
C PRO A 62 19.92 -1.19 -14.18
N VAL A 63 21.21 -0.98 -14.49
CA VAL A 63 21.69 0.04 -15.45
C VAL A 63 21.32 -0.24 -16.92
N GLN A 64 20.78 -1.40 -17.24
CA GLN A 64 20.46 -1.79 -18.63
C GLN A 64 19.10 -1.27 -19.11
N ASN A 65 18.39 -0.48 -18.32
CA ASN A 65 17.08 0.07 -18.67
C ASN A 65 17.20 1.35 -19.52
N SER A 66 16.24 1.54 -20.42
CA SER A 66 16.17 2.76 -21.24
C SER A 66 15.91 4.01 -20.38
N SER A 67 16.33 5.18 -20.87
CA SER A 67 16.07 6.46 -20.18
C SER A 67 14.60 6.70 -19.89
N GLY A 68 13.69 6.25 -20.77
CA GLY A 68 12.24 6.34 -20.55
C GLY A 68 11.77 5.51 -19.36
N THR A 69 12.30 4.30 -19.17
CA THR A 69 11.98 3.47 -18.00
C THR A 69 12.38 4.14 -16.70
N TRP A 70 13.55 4.75 -16.66
CA TRP A 70 14.01 5.48 -15.48
C TRP A 70 13.12 6.69 -15.13
N LEU A 71 12.65 7.42 -16.15
CA LEU A 71 11.74 8.55 -15.94
C LEU A 71 10.42 8.08 -15.30
N TRP A 72 9.82 7.00 -15.81
CA TRP A 72 8.58 6.46 -15.27
C TRP A 72 8.76 5.89 -13.86
N LEU A 73 9.87 5.21 -13.59
CA LEU A 73 10.19 4.71 -12.25
C LEU A 73 10.37 5.84 -11.24
N LEU A 74 11.08 6.91 -11.61
CA LEU A 74 11.26 8.09 -10.76
C LEU A 74 9.92 8.78 -10.48
N LEU A 75 9.11 8.99 -11.51
CA LEU A 75 7.80 9.62 -11.37
C LEU A 75 6.88 8.79 -10.47
N SER A 76 6.83 7.49 -10.69
CA SER A 76 6.08 6.55 -9.85
C SER A 76 6.57 6.57 -8.39
N GLY A 77 7.89 6.58 -8.17
CA GLY A 77 8.47 6.65 -6.83
C GLY A 77 8.14 7.96 -6.12
N ILE A 78 8.19 9.10 -6.80
CA ILE A 78 7.83 10.39 -6.21
C ILE A 78 6.35 10.44 -5.87
N VAL A 79 5.48 10.07 -6.79
CA VAL A 79 4.02 10.12 -6.57
C VAL A 79 3.58 9.07 -5.55
N GLY A 80 4.03 7.81 -5.69
CA GLY A 80 3.61 6.71 -4.82
C GLY A 80 4.29 6.76 -3.45
N LEU A 81 5.63 6.68 -3.42
CA LEU A 81 6.37 6.53 -2.17
C LEU A 81 6.57 7.85 -1.42
N ALA A 82 6.86 8.95 -2.12
CA ALA A 82 7.11 10.21 -1.41
C ALA A 82 5.79 10.90 -1.01
N ILE A 83 4.83 11.00 -1.91
CA ILE A 83 3.56 11.70 -1.66
C ILE A 83 2.53 10.72 -1.08
N GLY A 84 2.20 9.65 -1.78
CA GLY A 84 1.14 8.72 -1.41
C GLY A 84 1.35 8.10 -0.03
N ASP A 85 2.53 7.53 0.23
CA ASP A 85 2.82 6.91 1.51
C ASP A 85 2.91 7.92 2.67
N THR A 86 3.34 9.17 2.41
CA THR A 86 3.31 10.20 3.45
C THR A 86 1.88 10.49 3.92
N TYR A 87 0.93 10.57 2.99
CA TYR A 87 -0.49 10.73 3.34
C TYR A 87 -1.06 9.48 4.00
N LEU A 88 -0.69 8.29 3.54
CA LEU A 88 -1.10 7.04 4.17
C LEU A 88 -0.66 6.98 5.64
N TYR A 89 0.61 7.32 5.93
CA TYR A 89 1.10 7.34 7.31
C TYR A 89 0.47 8.44 8.15
N LYS A 90 0.06 9.54 7.53
CA LYS A 90 -0.74 10.56 8.21
C LYS A 90 -2.12 10.01 8.60
N VAL A 91 -2.75 9.22 7.74
CA VAL A 91 -4.00 8.51 8.06
C VAL A 91 -3.77 7.51 9.19
N TYR A 92 -2.69 6.74 9.18
CA TYR A 92 -2.34 5.83 10.28
C TYR A 92 -2.14 6.57 11.60
N GLN A 93 -1.52 7.74 11.57
CA GLN A 93 -1.28 8.57 12.75
C GLN A 93 -2.59 9.09 13.35
N ILE A 94 -3.51 9.57 12.53
CA ILE A 94 -4.76 10.25 12.96
C ILE A 94 -5.87 9.24 13.23
N SER A 95 -6.11 8.33 12.28
CA SER A 95 -7.27 7.43 12.28
C SER A 95 -6.94 6.00 12.71
N GLY A 96 -5.64 5.68 12.85
CA GLY A 96 -5.18 4.36 13.21
C GLY A 96 -5.04 3.39 12.03
N PRO A 97 -4.43 2.21 12.29
CA PRO A 97 -4.08 1.25 11.23
C PRO A 97 -5.31 0.66 10.54
N ARG A 98 -6.41 0.47 11.26
CA ARG A 98 -7.64 -0.12 10.71
C ARG A 98 -8.19 0.69 9.53
N ILE A 99 -8.34 2.00 9.70
CA ILE A 99 -8.84 2.88 8.63
C ILE A 99 -7.83 2.99 7.50
N GLY A 100 -6.54 3.14 7.80
CA GLY A 100 -5.50 3.23 6.79
C GLY A 100 -5.42 1.96 5.92
N MET A 101 -5.53 0.78 6.49
CA MET A 101 -5.54 -0.48 5.75
C MET A 101 -6.80 -0.64 4.89
N LEU A 102 -7.97 -0.20 5.37
CA LEU A 102 -9.20 -0.20 4.58
C LEU A 102 -9.08 0.73 3.36
N LEU A 103 -8.55 1.94 3.54
CA LEU A 103 -8.30 2.86 2.43
C LEU A 103 -7.31 2.29 1.42
N GLN A 104 -6.28 1.60 1.90
CA GLN A 104 -5.32 0.92 1.04
C GLN A 104 -5.95 -0.22 0.23
N GLY A 105 -6.98 -0.88 0.76
CA GLY A 105 -7.80 -1.86 0.05
C GLY A 105 -8.54 -1.30 -1.17
N MET A 106 -8.64 0.03 -1.29
CA MET A 106 -9.20 0.69 -2.49
C MET A 106 -8.20 0.80 -3.65
N ASN A 107 -6.89 0.62 -3.41
CA ASN A 107 -5.86 0.75 -4.46
C ASN A 107 -6.12 -0.11 -5.71
N PRO A 108 -6.49 -1.41 -5.59
CA PRO A 108 -6.81 -2.23 -6.76
C PRO A 108 -7.98 -1.67 -7.58
N ILE A 109 -8.96 -1.04 -6.92
CA ILE A 109 -10.13 -0.45 -7.59
C ILE A 109 -9.68 0.73 -8.46
N PHE A 110 -8.89 1.65 -7.91
CA PHE A 110 -8.34 2.78 -8.68
C PHE A 110 -7.41 2.30 -9.79
N GLY A 111 -6.56 1.30 -9.52
CA GLY A 111 -5.71 0.68 -10.54
C GLY A 111 -6.53 0.15 -11.73
N THR A 112 -7.56 -0.62 -11.44
CA THR A 112 -8.46 -1.20 -12.46
C THR A 112 -9.21 -0.12 -13.25
N LEU A 113 -9.68 0.93 -12.59
CA LEU A 113 -10.34 2.05 -13.28
C LEU A 113 -9.38 2.80 -14.22
N ILE A 114 -8.15 3.00 -13.80
CA ILE A 114 -7.12 3.65 -14.62
C ILE A 114 -6.80 2.79 -15.85
N THR A 115 -6.59 1.48 -15.69
CA THR A 115 -6.32 0.59 -16.81
C THR A 115 -7.51 0.51 -17.78
N TRP A 116 -8.74 0.52 -17.28
CA TRP A 116 -9.93 0.57 -18.11
C TRP A 116 -10.01 1.87 -18.95
N ILE A 117 -9.78 3.03 -18.33
CA ILE A 117 -9.91 4.33 -19.01
C ILE A 117 -8.75 4.59 -19.98
N PHE A 118 -7.51 4.30 -19.57
CA PHE A 118 -6.30 4.68 -20.32
C PHE A 118 -5.76 3.57 -21.21
N LEU A 119 -5.93 2.31 -20.84
CA LEU A 119 -5.42 1.16 -21.59
C LEU A 119 -6.53 0.45 -22.39
N GLY A 120 -7.81 0.85 -22.22
CA GLY A 120 -8.94 0.24 -22.95
C GLY A 120 -9.24 -1.20 -22.51
N GLU A 121 -8.75 -1.63 -21.35
CA GLU A 121 -9.03 -2.97 -20.82
C GLU A 121 -10.51 -3.09 -20.46
N THR A 122 -11.17 -4.18 -20.89
CA THR A 122 -12.57 -4.44 -20.58
C THR A 122 -12.73 -5.02 -19.19
N LEU A 123 -13.57 -4.42 -18.37
CA LEU A 123 -13.90 -4.94 -17.05
C LEU A 123 -14.88 -6.12 -17.18
N SER A 124 -14.53 -7.24 -16.56
CA SER A 124 -15.45 -8.37 -16.43
C SER A 124 -16.52 -8.07 -15.36
N LEU A 125 -17.69 -8.70 -15.49
CA LEU A 125 -18.76 -8.58 -14.50
C LEU A 125 -18.29 -8.98 -13.08
N GLN A 126 -17.43 -10.01 -12.98
CA GLN A 126 -16.85 -10.46 -11.71
C GLN A 126 -15.99 -9.37 -11.06
N GLN A 127 -15.19 -8.64 -11.83
CA GLN A 127 -14.37 -7.55 -11.33
C GLN A 127 -15.23 -6.39 -10.81
N ILE A 128 -16.29 -6.03 -11.55
CA ILE A 128 -17.24 -4.99 -11.14
C ILE A 128 -17.93 -5.38 -9.82
N LEU A 129 -18.44 -6.60 -9.72
CA LEU A 129 -19.08 -7.10 -8.50
C LEU A 129 -18.09 -7.13 -7.32
N GLY A 130 -16.86 -7.56 -7.54
CA GLY A 130 -15.80 -7.55 -6.52
C GLY A 130 -15.50 -6.13 -6.02
N MET A 131 -15.39 -5.15 -6.92
CA MET A 131 -15.18 -3.74 -6.56
C MET A 131 -16.35 -3.18 -5.74
N LEU A 132 -17.60 -3.44 -6.15
CA LEU A 132 -18.78 -2.99 -5.43
C LEU A 132 -18.87 -3.61 -4.03
N LEU A 133 -18.56 -4.90 -3.91
CA LEU A 133 -18.53 -5.60 -2.63
C LEU A 133 -17.46 -5.02 -1.69
N THR A 134 -16.27 -4.75 -2.24
CA THR A 134 -15.18 -4.14 -1.47
C THR A 134 -15.55 -2.73 -0.98
N LEU A 135 -16.07 -1.89 -1.88
CA LEU A 135 -16.53 -0.54 -1.52
C LEU A 135 -17.65 -0.56 -0.48
N GLY A 136 -18.61 -1.47 -0.63
CA GLY A 136 -19.70 -1.68 0.34
C GLY A 136 -19.17 -2.10 1.71
N GLY A 137 -18.22 -3.02 1.76
CA GLY A 137 -17.57 -3.46 3.00
C GLY A 137 -16.80 -2.34 3.70
N ILE A 138 -16.01 -1.56 2.94
CA ILE A 138 -15.29 -0.41 3.48
C ILE A 138 -16.27 0.64 4.01
N GLY A 139 -17.31 0.97 3.24
CA GLY A 139 -18.35 1.92 3.64
C GLY A 139 -19.04 1.51 4.93
N TRP A 140 -19.39 0.24 5.06
CA TRP A 140 -20.00 -0.31 6.28
C TRP A 140 -19.10 -0.13 7.52
N VAL A 141 -17.84 -0.51 7.42
CA VAL A 141 -16.89 -0.40 8.53
C VAL A 141 -16.63 1.06 8.93
N VAL A 142 -16.51 1.95 7.95
CA VAL A 142 -16.29 3.39 8.20
C VAL A 142 -17.51 4.04 8.86
N SER A 143 -18.73 3.69 8.41
CA SER A 143 -19.98 4.19 8.99
C SER A 143 -20.13 3.78 10.45
N GLY A 144 -19.92 2.51 10.77
CA GLY A 144 -20.03 2.02 12.14
C GLY A 144 -19.04 2.66 13.12
N GLN A 145 -17.89 3.12 12.65
CA GLN A 145 -16.95 3.87 13.51
C GLN A 145 -17.38 5.31 13.77
N ARG A 146 -18.12 5.90 12.85
CA ARG A 146 -18.64 7.26 13.00
C ARG A 146 -19.71 7.31 14.11
N ASP A 147 -20.57 6.31 14.11
CA ASP A 147 -21.64 6.20 15.12
C ASP A 147 -21.06 5.92 16.51
N ALA A 148 -20.05 5.08 16.64
CA ALA A 148 -19.37 4.82 17.89
C ALA A 148 -18.68 6.07 18.47
N ARG A 149 -18.10 6.94 17.62
CA ARG A 149 -17.49 8.21 18.09
C ARG A 149 -18.50 9.25 18.50
N MET A 150 -19.69 9.28 17.89
CA MET A 150 -20.76 10.22 18.24
C MET A 150 -21.48 9.79 19.51
N GLY A 151 -21.56 8.49 19.82
CA GLY A 151 -22.15 7.97 21.04
C GLY A 151 -21.28 8.13 22.30
N ASP A 152 -19.98 8.39 22.15
CA ASP A 152 -19.01 8.53 23.25
C ASP A 152 -18.66 10.00 23.56
N SER A 153 -19.44 10.95 23.06
CA SER A 153 -19.30 12.36 23.41
C SER A 153 -20.00 12.60 24.77
N PRO A 154 -19.27 12.85 25.88
CA PRO A 154 -19.90 13.20 27.16
C PRO A 154 -20.58 14.58 27.04
N ASN A 155 -21.84 14.66 27.47
CA ASN A 155 -22.59 15.88 27.70
C ASN A 155 -21.90 16.73 28.76
#